data_fea5c4db714c4933bd37e7ba8ed79030
#
_entry.id   fea5c4db714c4933bd37e7ba8ed79030
#
_cell.length_a   1.000
_cell.length_b   1.000
_cell.length_c   1.000
_cell.angle_alpha   90.00
_cell.angle_beta   90.00
_cell.angle_gamma   90.00
#
_symmetry.space_group_name_H-M   'P 1'
#
loop_
_entity.id
_entity.type
_entity.pdbx_description
1 polymer ?
#
loop_
_entity_poly.entity_id
_entity_poly.type
_entity_poly.pdbx_seq_one_letter_code
_entity_poly.pdbx_strand_id
1 'polypeptide(L)'
;MTRTAISPRLAIRIFDSTDDNVGGVDLPPHPQAVPVDAPPHLAERGWRLWKVDETGSTNTDLAAAAANGAPDRTVLRTDHQTAGRGRLDRRWDAPPGTNLLVSILHRQVPDPPVALTHRTGLALVRAVVATTGANARLKWPNDLLLVGDDGEARKAAGMLAQACPDGSVIVGCGINIGWAPDGAARLGDAVTPAAVLEALLTEFDRLGDDTEAEAAYRDNLDTIGRAVRVDTPTGTIEGRATGVAPDGSLEVLDACAVTHRIGVGDVIHLRPT
;
A
#
# COMPACT_ATOMS: atom_id res chain seq x y z
N MET A 1 31.09 -40.23 -28.20
CA MET A 1 29.77 -39.73 -28.70
C MET A 1 29.29 -38.66 -27.76
N THR A 2 29.55 -37.42 -28.11
CA THR A 2 29.33 -36.22 -27.29
C THR A 2 28.00 -35.62 -27.71
N ARG A 3 27.03 -35.55 -26.78
CA ARG A 3 25.77 -34.82 -26.98
C ARG A 3 25.97 -33.37 -26.64
N THR A 4 25.90 -32.51 -27.65
CA THR A 4 25.89 -31.05 -27.53
C THR A 4 24.51 -30.59 -27.09
N ALA A 5 24.42 -29.93 -25.94
CA ALA A 5 23.22 -29.27 -25.49
C ALA A 5 23.08 -27.92 -26.21
N ILE A 6 21.94 -27.70 -26.88
CA ILE A 6 21.61 -26.45 -27.54
C ILE A 6 20.94 -25.55 -26.47
N SER A 7 21.62 -24.46 -26.13
CA SER A 7 21.08 -23.39 -25.31
C SER A 7 20.19 -22.46 -26.15
N PRO A 8 18.98 -22.10 -25.74
CA PRO A 8 18.19 -21.09 -26.44
C PRO A 8 18.78 -19.70 -26.15
N ARG A 9 19.41 -19.11 -27.13
CA ARG A 9 19.85 -17.72 -27.11
C ARG A 9 18.61 -16.84 -27.16
N LEU A 10 18.30 -16.17 -26.04
CA LEU A 10 17.41 -15.03 -26.01
C LEU A 10 18.04 -13.89 -26.82
N ALA A 11 17.39 -13.49 -27.90
CA ALA A 11 17.87 -12.40 -28.76
C ALA A 11 17.64 -11.07 -28.02
N ILE A 12 18.69 -10.55 -27.38
CA ILE A 12 18.72 -9.17 -26.89
C ILE A 12 18.96 -8.29 -28.12
N ARG A 13 17.96 -7.54 -28.55
CA ARG A 13 18.16 -6.42 -29.48
C ARG A 13 18.76 -5.27 -28.68
N ILE A 14 20.03 -4.98 -28.93
CA ILE A 14 20.68 -3.74 -28.51
C ILE A 14 20.13 -2.65 -29.46
N PHE A 15 19.32 -1.73 -28.92
CA PHE A 15 18.95 -0.51 -29.63
C PHE A 15 20.01 0.57 -29.35
N ASP A 16 20.57 1.09 -30.41
CA ASP A 16 21.55 2.20 -30.42
C ASP A 16 20.81 3.49 -30.01
N SER A 17 21.33 4.15 -28.99
CA SER A 17 20.72 5.32 -28.38
C SER A 17 21.10 6.61 -29.09
N THR A 18 20.33 7.00 -30.11
CA THR A 18 20.41 8.35 -30.69
C THR A 18 19.03 8.83 -31.21
N ASP A 19 17.98 8.66 -30.42
CA ASP A 19 16.71 9.37 -30.65
C ASP A 19 16.10 9.74 -29.30
N ASP A 20 16.18 11.01 -28.93
CA ASP A 20 15.67 11.61 -27.70
C ASP A 20 14.13 11.72 -27.66
N ASN A 21 13.42 10.88 -28.44
CA ASN A 21 11.96 10.86 -28.47
C ASN A 21 11.38 9.45 -28.75
N VAL A 22 11.85 8.42 -28.05
CA VAL A 22 11.21 7.11 -28.08
C VAL A 22 10.33 6.98 -26.86
N GLY A 23 9.02 7.08 -27.06
CA GLY A 23 8.04 6.66 -26.06
C GLY A 23 8.41 5.26 -25.59
N GLY A 24 8.87 5.15 -24.33
CA GLY A 24 9.29 3.88 -23.75
C GLY A 24 8.17 2.86 -23.94
N VAL A 25 8.53 1.69 -24.48
CA VAL A 25 7.59 0.56 -24.54
C VAL A 25 7.26 0.20 -23.11
N ASP A 26 6.02 0.47 -22.68
CA ASP A 26 5.52 0.07 -21.36
C ASP A 26 5.50 -1.46 -21.30
N LEU A 27 6.55 -2.05 -20.75
CA LEU A 27 6.58 -3.48 -20.52
C LEU A 27 5.60 -3.84 -19.40
N PRO A 28 4.76 -4.87 -19.59
CA PRO A 28 3.82 -5.29 -18.58
C PRO A 28 4.58 -5.73 -17.31
N PRO A 29 4.10 -5.35 -16.12
CA PRO A 29 4.74 -5.72 -14.84
C PRO A 29 4.61 -7.22 -14.50
N HIS A 30 3.78 -7.94 -15.24
CA HIS A 30 3.59 -9.38 -15.16
C HIS A 30 3.32 -9.93 -16.57
N PRO A 31 3.80 -11.14 -16.94
CA PRO A 31 3.65 -11.68 -18.30
C PRO A 31 2.20 -11.79 -18.81
N GLN A 32 1.25 -11.94 -17.92
CA GLN A 32 -0.19 -12.03 -18.24
C GLN A 32 -0.94 -10.73 -17.93
N ALA A 33 -0.26 -9.66 -17.48
CA ALA A 33 -0.92 -8.41 -17.21
C ALA A 33 -1.36 -7.74 -18.50
N VAL A 34 -2.58 -7.22 -18.50
CA VAL A 34 -3.12 -6.42 -19.58
C VAL A 34 -3.19 -4.96 -19.13
N PRO A 35 -2.94 -4.00 -20.05
CA PRO A 35 -3.12 -2.60 -19.73
C PRO A 35 -4.60 -2.31 -19.45
N VAL A 36 -4.84 -1.39 -18.54
CA VAL A 36 -6.18 -0.87 -18.24
C VAL A 36 -6.16 0.61 -18.55
N ASP A 37 -7.12 1.08 -19.31
CA ASP A 37 -7.23 2.50 -19.63
C ASP A 37 -7.38 3.31 -18.35
N ALA A 38 -6.39 4.14 -18.08
CA ALA A 38 -6.48 5.08 -16.98
C ALA A 38 -7.42 6.24 -17.38
N PRO A 39 -8.27 6.71 -16.45
CA PRO A 39 -9.01 7.95 -16.66
C PRO A 39 -8.07 9.08 -17.12
N PRO A 40 -8.51 9.99 -18.03
CA PRO A 40 -7.62 11.00 -18.61
C PRO A 40 -6.83 11.80 -17.58
N HIS A 41 -7.46 12.21 -16.49
CA HIS A 41 -6.82 12.97 -15.41
C HIS A 41 -5.70 12.18 -14.68
N LEU A 42 -5.77 10.86 -14.65
CA LEU A 42 -4.71 9.99 -14.11
C LEU A 42 -3.63 9.72 -15.15
N ALA A 43 -4.01 9.47 -16.41
CA ALA A 43 -3.06 9.26 -17.50
C ALA A 43 -2.14 10.48 -17.70
N GLU A 44 -2.70 11.70 -17.68
CA GLU A 44 -1.97 12.98 -17.75
C GLU A 44 -0.98 13.15 -16.59
N ARG A 45 -1.23 12.54 -15.45
CA ARG A 45 -0.33 12.50 -14.28
C ARG A 45 0.71 11.38 -14.35
N GLY A 46 0.70 10.58 -15.41
CA GLY A 46 1.67 9.51 -15.64
C GLY A 46 1.33 8.18 -14.98
N TRP A 47 0.10 8.00 -14.49
CA TRP A 47 -0.33 6.71 -13.96
C TRP A 47 -0.48 5.69 -15.07
N ARG A 48 0.09 4.49 -14.89
CA ARG A 48 0.02 3.35 -15.81
C ARG A 48 -0.61 2.17 -15.09
N LEU A 49 -1.83 1.83 -15.50
CA LEU A 49 -2.63 0.81 -14.84
C LEU A 49 -2.56 -0.51 -15.59
N TRP A 50 -2.28 -1.57 -14.83
CA TRP A 50 -2.24 -2.93 -15.32
C TRP A 50 -3.11 -3.84 -14.45
N LYS A 51 -3.70 -4.85 -15.07
CA LYS A 51 -4.48 -5.89 -14.40
C LYS A 51 -3.98 -7.27 -14.80
N VAL A 52 -3.91 -8.16 -13.82
CA VAL A 52 -3.77 -9.60 -14.00
C VAL A 52 -4.89 -10.30 -13.21
N ASP A 53 -5.44 -11.39 -13.72
CA ASP A 53 -6.53 -12.06 -13.01
C ASP A 53 -6.04 -12.75 -11.73
N GLU A 54 -4.91 -13.44 -11.79
CA GLU A 54 -4.29 -14.09 -10.64
C GLU A 54 -2.77 -13.94 -10.67
N THR A 55 -2.17 -13.73 -9.50
CA THR A 55 -0.71 -13.77 -9.31
C THR A 55 -0.35 -14.28 -7.92
N GLY A 56 0.94 -14.54 -7.70
CA GLY A 56 1.47 -14.80 -6.37
C GLY A 56 1.33 -13.58 -5.46
N SER A 57 1.85 -12.44 -5.89
CA SER A 57 1.80 -11.17 -5.15
C SER A 57 2.12 -9.99 -6.07
N THR A 58 1.23 -9.00 -6.11
CA THR A 58 1.43 -7.77 -6.89
C THR A 58 2.68 -7.00 -6.48
N ASN A 59 3.06 -7.01 -5.19
CA ASN A 59 4.33 -6.43 -4.73
C ASN A 59 5.54 -7.13 -5.35
N THR A 60 5.52 -8.46 -5.39
CA THR A 60 6.63 -9.26 -5.96
C THR A 60 6.78 -9.00 -7.46
N ASP A 61 5.67 -8.93 -8.18
CA ASP A 61 5.66 -8.68 -9.62
C ASP A 61 6.19 -7.27 -9.93
N LEU A 62 5.70 -6.25 -9.20
CA LEU A 62 6.21 -4.88 -9.37
C LEU A 62 7.69 -4.75 -8.96
N ALA A 63 8.18 -5.52 -7.98
CA ALA A 63 9.61 -5.51 -7.64
C ALA A 63 10.45 -6.06 -8.80
N ALA A 64 9.99 -7.13 -9.45
CA ALA A 64 10.63 -7.65 -10.66
C ALA A 64 10.54 -6.65 -11.82
N ALA A 65 9.41 -5.99 -12.00
CA ALA A 65 9.22 -4.96 -13.02
C ALA A 65 10.12 -3.73 -12.76
N ALA A 66 10.25 -3.29 -11.50
CA ALA A 66 11.13 -2.19 -11.11
C ALA A 66 12.58 -2.47 -11.47
N ALA A 67 13.07 -3.69 -11.19
CA ALA A 67 14.41 -4.14 -11.58
C ALA A 67 14.62 -4.16 -13.11
N ASN A 68 13.55 -4.29 -13.91
CA ASN A 68 13.55 -4.26 -15.36
C ASN A 68 13.20 -2.86 -15.93
N GLY A 69 13.24 -1.82 -15.12
CA GLY A 69 13.06 -0.44 -15.57
C GLY A 69 11.61 0.04 -15.71
N ALA A 70 10.63 -0.66 -15.12
CA ALA A 70 9.25 -0.17 -15.11
C ALA A 70 9.19 1.29 -14.62
N PRO A 71 8.41 2.18 -15.27
CA PRO A 71 8.39 3.60 -14.93
C PRO A 71 7.73 3.88 -13.57
N ASP A 72 7.98 5.09 -13.05
CA ASP A 72 7.25 5.61 -11.89
C ASP A 72 5.74 5.54 -12.10
N ARG A 73 4.96 5.42 -11.02
CA ARG A 73 3.50 5.35 -11.04
C ARG A 73 2.92 4.16 -11.85
N THR A 74 3.73 3.09 -12.02
CA THR A 74 3.20 1.82 -12.51
C THR A 74 2.37 1.16 -11.41
N VAL A 75 1.14 0.80 -11.76
CA VAL A 75 0.14 0.19 -10.86
C VAL A 75 -0.22 -1.18 -11.38
N LEU A 76 -0.13 -2.19 -10.54
CA LEU A 76 -0.61 -3.54 -10.85
C LEU A 76 -1.70 -3.93 -9.86
N ARG A 77 -2.90 -4.25 -10.36
CA ARG A 77 -3.98 -4.85 -9.59
C ARG A 77 -4.24 -6.28 -10.02
N THR A 78 -4.76 -7.08 -9.10
CA THR A 78 -5.20 -8.44 -9.39
C THR A 78 -6.56 -8.74 -8.75
N ASP A 79 -7.28 -9.70 -9.30
CA ASP A 79 -8.50 -10.22 -8.70
C ASP A 79 -8.18 -11.25 -7.59
N HIS A 80 -7.02 -11.94 -7.66
CA HIS A 80 -6.62 -12.93 -6.67
C HIS A 80 -5.10 -12.98 -6.47
N GLN A 81 -4.67 -13.13 -5.20
CA GLN A 81 -3.28 -13.40 -4.82
C GLN A 81 -3.16 -14.77 -4.14
N THR A 82 -2.34 -15.67 -4.69
CA THR A 82 -2.10 -17.00 -4.11
C THR A 82 -1.08 -16.99 -2.97
N ALA A 83 -0.26 -15.93 -2.88
CA ALA A 83 0.76 -15.73 -1.86
C ALA A 83 0.76 -14.27 -1.36
N GLY A 84 -0.43 -13.69 -1.16
CA GLY A 84 -0.60 -12.34 -0.63
C GLY A 84 0.06 -12.19 0.74
N ARG A 85 0.79 -11.07 0.95
CA ARG A 85 1.58 -10.82 2.16
C ARG A 85 1.07 -9.61 2.93
N GLY A 86 1.07 -9.74 4.25
CA GLY A 86 0.97 -8.66 5.20
C GLY A 86 2.30 -8.48 5.96
N ARG A 87 2.32 -7.59 6.96
CA ARG A 87 3.49 -7.41 7.85
C ARG A 87 3.68 -8.63 8.75
N LEU A 88 4.93 -8.83 9.21
CA LEU A 88 5.30 -9.90 10.13
C LEU A 88 4.89 -11.28 9.62
N ASP A 89 5.14 -11.56 8.33
CA ASP A 89 4.85 -12.82 7.64
C ASP A 89 3.38 -13.27 7.67
N ARG A 90 2.45 -12.37 8.00
CA ARG A 90 1.01 -12.64 7.90
C ARG A 90 0.61 -12.76 6.44
N ARG A 91 -0.37 -13.61 6.18
CA ARG A 91 -0.99 -13.71 4.85
C ARG A 91 -2.10 -12.67 4.70
N TRP A 92 -2.27 -12.20 3.47
CA TRP A 92 -3.43 -11.45 3.03
C TRP A 92 -4.20 -12.29 2.04
N ASP A 93 -5.28 -12.90 2.50
CA ASP A 93 -6.15 -13.77 1.69
C ASP A 93 -7.50 -13.09 1.47
N ALA A 94 -8.04 -13.24 0.25
CA ALA A 94 -9.39 -12.83 -0.09
C ALA A 94 -9.92 -13.72 -1.22
N PRO A 95 -11.23 -14.01 -1.27
CA PRO A 95 -11.83 -14.69 -2.42
C PRO A 95 -11.61 -13.90 -3.71
N PRO A 96 -11.40 -14.58 -4.86
CA PRO A 96 -11.16 -13.90 -6.13
C PRO A 96 -12.23 -12.85 -6.48
N GLY A 97 -11.80 -11.68 -6.94
CA GLY A 97 -12.64 -10.60 -7.43
C GLY A 97 -13.45 -9.83 -6.38
N THR A 98 -13.35 -10.18 -5.10
CA THR A 98 -14.17 -9.54 -4.06
C THR A 98 -13.57 -8.25 -3.51
N ASN A 99 -12.25 -8.09 -3.59
CA ASN A 99 -11.50 -7.02 -2.92
C ASN A 99 -10.56 -6.30 -3.90
N LEU A 100 -10.05 -5.15 -3.51
CA LEU A 100 -8.97 -4.50 -4.25
C LEU A 100 -7.63 -4.98 -3.70
N LEU A 101 -6.87 -5.65 -4.55
CA LEU A 101 -5.50 -6.09 -4.30
C LEU A 101 -4.60 -5.38 -5.32
N VAL A 102 -3.84 -4.40 -4.86
CA VAL A 102 -3.10 -3.49 -5.74
C VAL A 102 -1.73 -3.14 -5.17
N SER A 103 -0.77 -2.91 -6.03
CA SER A 103 0.54 -2.36 -5.69
C SER A 103 0.89 -1.19 -6.60
N ILE A 104 1.61 -0.22 -6.07
CA ILE A 104 2.04 1.01 -6.73
C ILE A 104 3.55 1.12 -6.64
N LEU A 105 4.22 1.33 -7.78
CA LEU A 105 5.66 1.58 -7.85
C LEU A 105 5.93 3.08 -7.77
N HIS A 106 6.80 3.47 -6.83
CA HIS A 106 7.28 4.82 -6.65
C HIS A 106 8.81 4.85 -6.87
N ARG A 107 9.25 5.63 -7.86
CA ARG A 107 10.68 5.90 -8.10
C ARG A 107 11.13 7.22 -7.46
N GLN A 108 10.22 8.15 -7.32
CA GLN A 108 10.45 9.39 -6.55
C GLN A 108 10.12 9.10 -5.09
N VAL A 109 11.16 8.77 -4.33
CA VAL A 109 11.03 8.36 -2.92
C VAL A 109 11.42 9.52 -2.02
N PRO A 110 10.50 10.00 -1.16
CA PRO A 110 10.81 11.05 -0.18
C PRO A 110 11.77 10.55 0.90
N ASP A 111 12.34 11.47 1.63
CA ASP A 111 13.11 11.19 2.84
C ASP A 111 12.36 11.77 4.06
N PRO A 112 11.87 10.93 4.98
CA PRO A 112 12.01 9.45 5.02
C PRO A 112 11.04 8.71 4.09
N PRO A 113 11.40 7.50 3.59
CA PRO A 113 10.57 6.70 2.68
C PRO A 113 9.19 6.30 3.23
N VAL A 114 9.02 6.26 4.55
CA VAL A 114 7.74 5.96 5.22
C VAL A 114 6.63 6.94 4.82
N ALA A 115 6.98 8.15 4.43
CA ALA A 115 6.04 9.17 3.95
C ALA A 115 5.18 8.65 2.79
N LEU A 116 5.68 7.74 1.93
CA LEU A 116 4.87 7.10 0.89
C LEU A 116 3.72 6.27 1.47
N THR A 117 3.97 5.54 2.57
CA THR A 117 2.93 4.76 3.26
C THR A 117 1.91 5.70 3.91
N HIS A 118 2.35 6.79 4.54
CA HIS A 118 1.49 7.79 5.15
C HIS A 118 0.61 8.49 4.11
N ARG A 119 1.19 8.92 2.99
CA ARG A 119 0.47 9.51 1.86
C ARG A 119 -0.55 8.55 1.27
N THR A 120 -0.17 7.29 1.05
CA THR A 120 -1.08 6.27 0.54
C THR A 120 -2.23 6.02 1.52
N GLY A 121 -1.94 5.94 2.81
CA GLY A 121 -2.95 5.78 3.85
C GLY A 121 -3.94 6.94 3.90
N LEU A 122 -3.43 8.18 3.87
CA LEU A 122 -4.28 9.38 3.84
C LEU A 122 -5.13 9.45 2.58
N ALA A 123 -4.53 9.16 1.41
CA ALA A 123 -5.27 9.08 0.15
C ALA A 123 -6.38 8.03 0.19
N LEU A 124 -6.10 6.87 0.81
CA LEU A 124 -7.07 5.80 0.97
C LEU A 124 -8.23 6.21 1.91
N VAL A 125 -7.95 6.92 3.01
CA VAL A 125 -9.02 7.49 3.87
C VAL A 125 -9.93 8.38 3.04
N ARG A 126 -9.36 9.34 2.30
CA ARG A 126 -10.13 10.26 1.45
C ARG A 126 -10.92 9.53 0.37
N ALA A 127 -10.30 8.55 -0.29
CA ALA A 127 -10.95 7.73 -1.31
C ALA A 127 -12.16 6.95 -0.74
N VAL A 128 -12.00 6.34 0.43
CA VAL A 128 -13.08 5.61 1.10
C VAL A 128 -14.22 6.56 1.48
N VAL A 129 -13.91 7.71 2.08
CA VAL A 129 -14.93 8.72 2.40
C VAL A 129 -15.65 9.19 1.15
N ALA A 130 -14.93 9.48 0.07
CA ALA A 130 -15.51 9.97 -1.18
C ALA A 130 -16.41 8.93 -1.87
N THR A 131 -16.07 7.63 -1.80
CA THR A 131 -16.78 6.57 -2.51
C THR A 131 -17.92 5.96 -1.70
N THR A 132 -17.86 6.02 -0.37
CA THR A 132 -18.82 5.31 0.49
C THR A 132 -19.52 6.21 1.52
N GLY A 133 -18.98 7.39 1.82
CA GLY A 133 -19.41 8.23 2.94
C GLY A 133 -19.04 7.65 4.33
N ALA A 134 -18.34 6.53 4.40
CA ALA A 134 -18.02 5.87 5.66
C ALA A 134 -17.01 6.67 6.50
N ASN A 135 -17.09 6.56 7.82
CA ASN A 135 -16.12 7.16 8.74
C ASN A 135 -14.83 6.28 8.74
N ALA A 136 -13.82 6.71 8.00
CA ALA A 136 -12.54 6.02 7.87
C ALA A 136 -11.46 6.71 8.72
N ARG A 137 -10.61 5.92 9.37
CA ARG A 137 -9.47 6.37 10.18
C ARG A 137 -8.25 5.51 9.90
N LEU A 138 -7.08 6.00 10.23
CA LEU A 138 -5.85 5.23 10.16
C LEU A 138 -5.50 4.62 11.53
N LYS A 139 -4.90 3.46 11.51
CA LYS A 139 -4.26 2.84 12.67
C LYS A 139 -2.80 2.61 12.36
N TRP A 140 -1.93 3.15 13.21
CA TRP A 140 -0.50 2.91 13.07
C TRP A 140 -0.19 1.41 13.14
N PRO A 141 0.73 0.92 12.33
CA PRO A 141 1.52 1.67 11.35
C PRO A 141 0.93 1.71 9.93
N ASN A 142 -0.05 0.87 9.59
CA ASN A 142 -0.35 0.61 8.18
C ASN A 142 -1.78 0.12 7.90
N ASP A 143 -2.70 0.32 8.82
CA ASP A 143 -4.08 -0.16 8.67
C ASP A 143 -5.05 1.02 8.46
N LEU A 144 -6.08 0.76 7.65
CA LEU A 144 -7.27 1.60 7.60
C LEU A 144 -8.40 0.91 8.36
N LEU A 145 -9.07 1.68 9.19
CA LEU A 145 -10.23 1.25 9.97
C LEU A 145 -11.49 1.93 9.45
N LEU A 146 -12.61 1.23 9.51
CA LEU A 146 -13.94 1.83 9.46
C LEU A 146 -14.54 1.85 10.86
N VAL A 147 -15.10 3.01 11.23
CA VAL A 147 -15.84 3.17 12.48
C VAL A 147 -17.30 2.91 12.20
N GLY A 148 -17.83 1.85 12.78
CA GLY A 148 -19.23 1.46 12.64
C GLY A 148 -20.16 2.34 13.49
N ASP A 149 -21.47 2.18 13.29
CA ASP A 149 -22.51 2.88 14.08
C ASP A 149 -22.47 2.48 15.57
N ASP A 150 -21.87 1.34 15.87
CA ASP A 150 -21.59 0.87 17.24
C ASP A 150 -20.40 1.58 17.90
N GLY A 151 -19.74 2.49 17.18
CA GLY A 151 -18.51 3.18 17.61
C GLY A 151 -17.25 2.32 17.58
N GLU A 152 -17.34 1.04 17.18
CA GLU A 152 -16.19 0.15 17.09
C GLU A 152 -15.44 0.34 15.76
N ALA A 153 -14.12 0.47 15.85
CA ALA A 153 -13.25 0.63 14.70
C ALA A 153 -12.70 -0.75 14.27
N ARG A 154 -12.99 -1.16 13.05
CA ARG A 154 -12.59 -2.47 12.50
C ARG A 154 -11.73 -2.28 11.24
N LYS A 155 -10.72 -3.14 11.08
CA LYS A 155 -9.80 -3.09 9.94
C LYS A 155 -10.53 -3.35 8.62
N ALA A 156 -10.41 -2.42 7.68
CA ALA A 156 -10.93 -2.54 6.32
C ALA A 156 -9.84 -2.60 5.26
N ALA A 157 -8.63 -2.12 5.56
CA ALA A 157 -7.50 -2.25 4.63
C ALA A 157 -6.18 -2.38 5.38
N GLY A 158 -5.18 -2.89 4.67
CA GLY A 158 -3.79 -2.92 5.12
C GLY A 158 -2.85 -2.52 4.00
N MET A 159 -1.74 -1.88 4.34
CA MET A 159 -0.70 -1.45 3.42
C MET A 159 0.62 -2.14 3.74
N LEU A 160 1.43 -2.41 2.72
CA LEU A 160 2.75 -3.02 2.87
C LEU A 160 3.75 -2.33 1.94
N ALA A 161 4.63 -1.51 2.50
CA ALA A 161 5.74 -0.93 1.75
C ALA A 161 6.90 -1.91 1.64
N GLN A 162 7.53 -1.94 0.48
CA GLN A 162 8.70 -2.74 0.17
C GLN A 162 9.72 -1.88 -0.57
N ALA A 163 10.91 -1.72 0.01
CA ALA A 163 12.04 -1.09 -0.66
C ALA A 163 12.65 -2.07 -1.67
N CYS A 164 13.06 -1.55 -2.84
CA CYS A 164 13.73 -2.29 -3.89
C CYS A 164 15.23 -1.93 -3.93
N PRO A 165 16.09 -2.84 -4.45
CA PRO A 165 17.54 -2.59 -4.54
C PRO A 165 17.94 -1.38 -5.39
N ASP A 166 17.09 -0.95 -6.33
CA ASP A 166 17.27 0.22 -7.19
C ASP A 166 16.86 1.54 -6.53
N GLY A 167 16.50 1.50 -5.25
CA GLY A 167 16.06 2.66 -4.47
C GLY A 167 14.57 3.00 -4.62
N SER A 168 13.84 2.33 -5.51
CA SER A 168 12.39 2.51 -5.61
C SER A 168 11.65 1.87 -4.42
N VAL A 169 10.42 2.30 -4.19
CA VAL A 169 9.54 1.74 -3.16
C VAL A 169 8.23 1.29 -3.79
N ILE A 170 7.76 0.12 -3.40
CA ILE A 170 6.45 -0.39 -3.78
C ILE A 170 5.54 -0.31 -2.56
N VAL A 171 4.35 0.27 -2.73
CA VAL A 171 3.31 0.26 -1.70
C VAL A 171 2.16 -0.62 -2.16
N GLY A 172 2.03 -1.78 -1.53
CA GLY A 172 0.90 -2.69 -1.73
C GLY A 172 -0.27 -2.33 -0.81
N CYS A 173 -1.49 -2.43 -1.34
CA CYS A 173 -2.72 -2.22 -0.58
C CYS A 173 -3.67 -3.39 -0.80
N GLY A 174 -4.16 -3.96 0.31
CA GLY A 174 -5.30 -4.87 0.32
C GLY A 174 -6.50 -4.16 0.96
N ILE A 175 -7.59 -3.99 0.22
CA ILE A 175 -8.79 -3.29 0.68
C ILE A 175 -9.98 -4.22 0.62
N ASN A 176 -10.63 -4.45 1.76
CA ASN A 176 -11.84 -5.25 1.86
C ASN A 176 -13.02 -4.49 1.26
N ILE A 177 -13.57 -4.98 0.17
CA ILE A 177 -14.72 -4.36 -0.53
C ILE A 177 -15.96 -5.24 -0.39
N GLY A 178 -16.03 -6.35 -1.12
CA GLY A 178 -17.15 -7.28 -1.08
C GLY A 178 -17.01 -8.35 0.00
N TRP A 179 -15.80 -8.59 0.50
CA TRP A 179 -15.52 -9.59 1.51
C TRP A 179 -14.54 -9.08 2.57
N ALA A 180 -14.70 -9.55 3.80
CA ALA A 180 -13.75 -9.35 4.89
C ALA A 180 -13.70 -10.59 5.80
N PRO A 181 -12.56 -10.91 6.43
CA PRO A 181 -12.51 -11.95 7.45
C PRO A 181 -13.29 -11.53 8.71
N ASP A 182 -13.60 -12.51 9.56
CA ASP A 182 -14.30 -12.27 10.81
C ASP A 182 -13.60 -11.21 11.67
N GLY A 183 -14.40 -10.31 12.22
CA GLY A 183 -13.91 -9.19 13.03
C GLY A 183 -13.31 -8.02 12.26
N ALA A 184 -13.20 -8.09 10.93
CA ALA A 184 -12.81 -6.98 10.07
C ALA A 184 -14.03 -6.28 9.45
N ALA A 185 -13.81 -5.09 8.89
CA ALA A 185 -14.82 -4.35 8.14
C ALA A 185 -14.59 -4.47 6.63
N ARG A 186 -15.61 -4.17 5.85
CA ARG A 186 -15.59 -4.06 4.39
C ARG A 186 -16.33 -2.80 3.93
N LEU A 187 -15.99 -2.31 2.74
CA LEU A 187 -16.62 -1.10 2.18
C LEU A 187 -18.08 -1.34 1.75
N GLY A 188 -18.42 -2.59 1.39
CA GLY A 188 -19.76 -2.98 0.93
C GLY A 188 -19.86 -3.11 -0.58
N ASP A 189 -20.99 -3.67 -1.04
CA ASP A 189 -21.18 -4.08 -2.44
C ASP A 189 -21.58 -2.90 -3.35
N ALA A 190 -21.75 -1.69 -2.79
CA ALA A 190 -22.11 -0.49 -3.55
C ALA A 190 -20.93 0.11 -4.33
N VAL A 191 -19.69 -0.31 -4.04
CA VAL A 191 -18.48 0.18 -4.68
C VAL A 191 -17.70 -0.95 -5.35
N THR A 192 -16.98 -0.62 -6.41
CA THR A 192 -16.15 -1.60 -7.14
C THR A 192 -14.67 -1.40 -6.85
N PRO A 193 -13.82 -2.45 -6.99
CA PRO A 193 -12.38 -2.31 -6.88
C PRO A 193 -11.78 -1.24 -7.81
N ALA A 194 -12.33 -1.09 -9.02
CA ALA A 194 -11.88 -0.09 -9.98
C ALA A 194 -12.19 1.35 -9.50
N ALA A 195 -13.39 1.58 -8.97
CA ALA A 195 -13.78 2.91 -8.47
C ALA A 195 -12.96 3.33 -7.25
N VAL A 196 -12.69 2.38 -6.33
CA VAL A 196 -11.85 2.66 -5.16
C VAL A 196 -10.40 2.94 -5.59
N LEU A 197 -9.86 2.21 -6.57
CA LEU A 197 -8.53 2.46 -7.12
C LEU A 197 -8.44 3.84 -7.76
N GLU A 198 -9.39 4.20 -8.63
CA GLU A 198 -9.43 5.53 -9.25
C GLU A 198 -9.46 6.64 -8.20
N ALA A 199 -10.34 6.52 -7.20
CA ALA A 199 -10.42 7.48 -6.11
C ALA A 199 -9.11 7.55 -5.31
N LEU A 200 -8.47 6.41 -4.99
CA LEU A 200 -7.19 6.35 -4.30
C LEU A 200 -6.09 7.13 -5.04
N LEU A 201 -5.92 6.88 -6.34
CA LEU A 201 -4.89 7.53 -7.14
C LEU A 201 -5.20 9.04 -7.32
N THR A 202 -6.47 9.40 -7.50
CA THR A 202 -6.92 10.79 -7.56
C THR A 202 -6.63 11.54 -6.27
N GLU A 203 -6.95 10.95 -5.11
CA GLU A 203 -6.69 11.58 -3.82
C GLU A 203 -5.19 11.62 -3.50
N PHE A 204 -4.41 10.63 -3.93
CA PHE A 204 -2.95 10.65 -3.81
C PHE A 204 -2.33 11.86 -4.54
N ASP A 205 -2.80 12.15 -5.76
CA ASP A 205 -2.33 13.32 -6.53
C ASP A 205 -2.82 14.67 -5.96
N ARG A 206 -3.90 14.66 -5.19
CA ARG A 206 -4.46 15.87 -4.52
C ARG A 206 -3.77 16.21 -3.20
N LEU A 207 -2.96 15.31 -2.67
CA LEU A 207 -2.22 15.59 -1.46
C LEU A 207 -1.23 16.74 -1.74
N GLY A 208 -1.21 17.71 -0.82
CA GLY A 208 -0.26 18.80 -0.83
C GLY A 208 1.20 18.34 -0.67
N ASP A 209 2.06 19.24 -0.25
CA ASP A 209 3.44 18.89 0.06
C ASP A 209 3.55 17.87 1.22
N ASP A 210 4.75 17.36 1.46
CA ASP A 210 4.97 16.31 2.45
C ASP A 210 4.64 16.80 3.88
N THR A 211 4.82 18.07 4.18
CA THR A 211 4.51 18.63 5.51
C THR A 211 3.01 18.64 5.78
N GLU A 212 2.22 19.10 4.80
CA GLU A 212 0.75 19.10 4.90
C GLU A 212 0.19 17.67 4.97
N ALA A 213 0.74 16.77 4.15
CA ALA A 213 0.34 15.37 4.14
C ALA A 213 0.64 14.67 5.47
N GLU A 214 1.81 14.92 6.07
CA GLU A 214 2.18 14.37 7.38
C GLU A 214 1.29 14.91 8.52
N ALA A 215 0.99 16.21 8.54
CA ALA A 215 0.07 16.77 9.51
C ALA A 215 -1.33 16.11 9.40
N ALA A 216 -1.87 16.05 8.19
CA ALA A 216 -3.15 15.42 7.94
C ALA A 216 -3.16 13.91 8.23
N TYR A 217 -2.05 13.20 7.99
CA TYR A 217 -1.90 11.79 8.39
C TYR A 217 -2.05 11.62 9.90
N ARG A 218 -1.32 12.44 10.70
CA ARG A 218 -1.38 12.40 12.18
C ARG A 218 -2.79 12.69 12.70
N ASP A 219 -3.49 13.65 12.12
CA ASP A 219 -4.85 14.01 12.50
C ASP A 219 -5.87 12.89 12.21
N ASN A 220 -5.56 12.02 11.25
CA ASN A 220 -6.40 10.87 10.90
C ASN A 220 -6.03 9.59 11.65
N LEU A 221 -4.97 9.61 12.50
CA LEU A 221 -4.56 8.43 13.28
C LEU A 221 -5.48 8.21 14.48
N ASP A 222 -6.27 7.14 14.43
CA ASP A 222 -7.08 6.67 15.56
C ASP A 222 -6.23 6.18 16.74
N THR A 223 -4.96 5.89 16.49
CA THR A 223 -4.02 5.40 17.52
C THR A 223 -3.62 6.50 18.50
N ILE A 224 -3.50 7.75 18.05
CA ILE A 224 -3.03 8.86 18.89
C ILE A 224 -4.05 9.17 19.99
N GLY A 225 -3.56 9.36 21.22
CA GLY A 225 -4.37 9.61 22.41
C GLY A 225 -4.92 8.35 23.09
N ARG A 226 -4.84 7.18 22.43
CA ARG A 226 -5.32 5.91 23.01
C ARG A 226 -4.32 5.27 23.95
N ALA A 227 -4.82 4.52 24.93
CA ALA A 227 -4.05 3.52 25.63
C ALA A 227 -3.76 2.35 24.67
N VAL A 228 -2.50 1.97 24.56
CA VAL A 228 -2.03 0.96 23.62
C VAL A 228 -1.11 -0.05 24.31
N ARG A 229 -1.15 -1.28 23.80
CA ARG A 229 -0.10 -2.27 23.97
C ARG A 229 0.57 -2.47 22.64
N VAL A 230 1.88 -2.38 22.59
CA VAL A 230 2.67 -2.58 21.38
C VAL A 230 3.57 -3.78 21.58
N ASP A 231 3.31 -4.83 20.81
CA ASP A 231 4.15 -6.02 20.78
C ASP A 231 5.28 -5.79 19.76
N THR A 232 6.52 -5.74 20.25
CA THR A 232 7.73 -5.52 19.45
C THR A 232 8.60 -6.78 19.44
N PRO A 233 9.59 -6.90 18.53
CA PRO A 233 10.52 -8.04 18.56
C PRO A 233 11.31 -8.18 19.86
N THR A 234 11.46 -7.10 20.64
CA THR A 234 12.24 -7.06 21.89
C THR A 234 11.39 -7.09 23.15
N GLY A 235 10.07 -7.12 23.03
CA GLY A 235 9.15 -7.16 24.17
C GLY A 235 7.91 -6.32 23.96
N THR A 236 7.08 -6.23 24.99
CA THR A 236 5.81 -5.50 24.98
C THR A 236 5.98 -4.15 25.68
N ILE A 237 5.43 -3.09 25.10
CA ILE A 237 5.38 -1.74 25.65
C ILE A 237 3.92 -1.35 25.82
N GLU A 238 3.53 -0.92 27.03
CA GLU A 238 2.19 -0.41 27.32
C GLU A 238 2.25 1.06 27.72
N GLY A 239 1.30 1.86 27.25
CA GLY A 239 1.24 3.28 27.55
C GLY A 239 0.20 4.01 26.72
N ARG A 240 0.30 5.33 26.67
CA ARG A 240 -0.51 6.18 25.82
C ARG A 240 0.27 6.54 24.55
N ALA A 241 -0.30 6.31 23.38
CA ALA A 241 0.25 6.80 22.13
C ALA A 241 0.14 8.32 22.07
N THR A 242 1.25 9.04 21.99
CA THR A 242 1.32 10.50 22.06
C THR A 242 1.58 11.16 20.72
N GLY A 243 2.19 10.44 19.76
CA GLY A 243 2.54 10.98 18.47
C GLY A 243 3.19 9.99 17.53
N VAL A 244 3.56 10.49 16.37
CA VAL A 244 4.43 9.80 15.40
C VAL A 244 5.60 10.73 15.11
N ALA A 245 6.82 10.22 15.30
CA ALA A 245 8.05 10.92 15.01
C ALA A 245 8.24 11.09 13.47
N PRO A 246 9.13 11.99 13.02
CA PRO A 246 9.37 12.21 11.59
C PRO A 246 9.81 10.97 10.81
N ASP A 247 10.48 10.02 11.47
CA ASP A 247 10.88 8.74 10.89
C ASP A 247 9.74 7.69 10.81
N GLY A 248 8.51 8.07 11.20
CA GLY A 248 7.34 7.21 11.25
C GLY A 248 7.22 6.35 12.51
N SER A 249 8.15 6.46 13.47
CA SER A 249 8.08 5.72 14.73
C SER A 249 6.93 6.19 15.61
N LEU A 250 6.17 5.26 16.19
CA LEU A 250 5.13 5.58 17.18
C LEU A 250 5.78 6.00 18.49
N GLU A 251 5.32 7.10 19.07
CA GLU A 251 5.73 7.56 20.39
C GLU A 251 4.70 7.11 21.44
N VAL A 252 5.16 6.35 22.44
CA VAL A 252 4.32 5.83 23.52
C VAL A 252 4.88 6.27 24.86
N LEU A 253 4.08 7.00 25.62
CA LEU A 253 4.39 7.42 27.00
C LEU A 253 3.91 6.33 27.97
N ASP A 254 4.82 5.71 28.68
CA ASP A 254 4.52 4.69 29.69
C ASP A 254 4.09 5.27 31.03
N ALA A 255 3.75 4.39 31.99
CA ALA A 255 3.33 4.74 33.33
C ALA A 255 4.46 5.40 34.18
N CYS A 256 5.71 5.23 33.79
CA CYS A 256 6.87 5.83 34.43
C CYS A 256 7.25 7.19 33.83
N ALA A 257 6.41 7.76 32.94
CA ALA A 257 6.65 8.98 32.18
C ALA A 257 7.87 8.90 31.24
N VAL A 258 8.20 7.69 30.76
CA VAL A 258 9.23 7.47 29.74
C VAL A 258 8.55 7.40 28.37
N THR A 259 9.07 8.16 27.40
CA THR A 259 8.63 8.08 26.01
C THR A 259 9.46 7.05 25.24
N HIS A 260 8.79 6.04 24.73
CA HIS A 260 9.37 5.01 23.88
C HIS A 260 9.10 5.34 22.41
N ARG A 261 10.15 5.25 21.56
CA ARG A 261 10.02 5.34 20.10
C ARG A 261 10.05 3.96 19.48
N ILE A 262 8.98 3.59 18.78
CA ILE A 262 8.75 2.23 18.28
C ILE A 262 8.64 2.29 16.75
N GLY A 263 9.70 1.86 16.05
CA GLY A 263 9.73 1.80 14.57
C GLY A 263 9.03 0.57 14.00
N VAL A 264 8.99 -0.54 14.76
CA VAL A 264 8.37 -1.80 14.35
C VAL A 264 7.59 -2.40 15.51
N GLY A 265 6.33 -2.74 15.27
CA GLY A 265 5.48 -3.39 16.27
C GLY A 265 4.07 -3.64 15.77
N ASP A 266 3.30 -4.39 16.54
CA ASP A 266 1.87 -4.61 16.36
C ASP A 266 1.10 -3.90 17.47
N VAL A 267 0.24 -2.97 17.09
CA VAL A 267 -0.48 -2.13 18.06
C VAL A 267 -1.85 -2.73 18.37
N ILE A 268 -2.12 -2.92 19.65
CA ILE A 268 -3.41 -3.26 20.18
C ILE A 268 -3.95 -2.05 20.95
N HIS A 269 -5.11 -1.53 20.53
CA HIS A 269 -5.80 -0.50 21.28
C HIS A 269 -6.43 -1.14 22.51
N LEU A 270 -6.06 -0.64 23.69
CA LEU A 270 -6.66 -1.10 24.94
C LEU A 270 -8.02 -0.40 25.14
N ARG A 271 -9.00 -1.15 25.61
CA ARG A 271 -10.30 -0.56 25.98
C ARG A 271 -10.12 0.20 27.29
N PRO A 272 -10.82 1.35 27.47
CA PRO A 272 -10.91 1.97 28.79
C PRO A 272 -11.51 0.95 29.76
N THR A 273 -10.85 0.78 30.91
CA THR A 273 -11.36 -0.01 32.04
C THR A 273 -12.41 0.79 32.77
#